data_2e1a262f6b8dd18c8d660bb5db339112
#
_entry.id   2e1a262f6b8dd18c8d660bb5db339112
#
_cell.length_a   1.000
_cell.length_b   1.000
_cell.length_c   1.000
_cell.angle_alpha   90.00
_cell.angle_beta   90.00
_cell.angle_gamma   90.00
#
_symmetry.space_group_name_H-M   'P 1'
#
loop_
_entity.id
_entity.type
_entity.pdbx_description
1 polymer ?
#
loop_
_entity_poly.entity_id
_entity_poly.type
_entity_poly.pdbx_seq_one_letter_code
_entity_poly.pdbx_strand_id
1 'polypeptide(L)'
;MTTRFPSGRELAPFHVMELVRRAQRYEDVIHFEIGQPDLPPPPGVREALAEAVESGRFAYTESQGLEALRERIAAHYRHEYGVDPDPKRILITPGTSIAFMVAYELLAGPGSRIGMSDPSYPCYKNFAAMTDAEAVFLPAGAERGYQLSAADLEGHSLDLLHLSSPANPTGVVYTPERLAELTEFCRGEGIAFISDELYHGLVYDTRAATVLEFSDEAIVINGFSKYFCMPGLRLGWMILPERLVRPAEILAQNLYISAPTLSQYAALEAFDYEYLAQIRDTFRQRRDWLYQELGGLFSIDARPDGAFYLWCDVSRYGLDAVTLSQRLLEEVHVAVTPGIDFGRHETAGHLRFAYTRDIDHMAEGVERLKRFFRERL
;
A
#
# COMPACT_ATOMS: atom_id res chain seq x y z
N MET A 1 -2.42 10.23 19.99
CA MET A 1 -3.61 11.07 20.29
C MET A 1 -4.26 11.43 18.97
N THR A 2 -5.58 11.26 18.85
CA THR A 2 -6.33 11.73 17.68
C THR A 2 -6.47 13.26 17.69
N THR A 3 -6.56 13.87 16.52
CA THR A 3 -6.89 15.29 16.38
C THR A 3 -8.35 15.42 15.97
N ARG A 4 -9.12 16.16 16.76
CA ARG A 4 -10.51 16.48 16.42
C ARG A 4 -10.58 17.76 15.61
N PHE A 5 -11.23 17.67 14.46
CA PHE A 5 -11.44 18.79 13.55
C PHE A 5 -12.76 19.51 13.84
N PRO A 6 -12.96 20.75 13.36
CA PRO A 6 -14.22 21.49 13.53
C PRO A 6 -15.45 20.77 12.97
N SER A 7 -15.25 19.88 11.97
CA SER A 7 -16.29 18.99 11.44
C SER A 7 -16.77 17.92 12.44
N GLY A 8 -16.11 17.78 13.58
CA GLY A 8 -16.35 16.71 14.54
C GLY A 8 -15.58 15.41 14.28
N ARG A 9 -14.94 15.30 13.12
CA ARG A 9 -14.14 14.14 12.72
C ARG A 9 -12.86 14.04 13.53
N GLU A 10 -12.42 12.83 13.82
CA GLU A 10 -11.17 12.56 14.52
C GLU A 10 -10.24 11.75 13.60
N LEU A 11 -9.02 12.27 13.39
CA LEU A 11 -7.99 11.59 12.61
C LEU A 11 -6.81 11.23 13.50
N ALA A 12 -6.32 10.02 13.33
CA ALA A 12 -5.11 9.55 14.01
C ALA A 12 -3.86 9.99 13.23
N PRO A 13 -2.84 10.56 13.88
CA PRO A 13 -1.56 10.79 13.24
C PRO A 13 -0.85 9.47 12.96
N PHE A 14 0.08 9.45 12.01
CA PHE A 14 1.00 8.35 11.82
C PHE A 14 2.16 8.43 12.81
N HIS A 15 2.37 7.40 13.62
CA HIS A 15 3.58 7.29 14.45
C HIS A 15 4.84 7.21 13.61
N VAL A 16 4.78 6.58 12.43
CA VAL A 16 5.92 6.53 11.51
C VAL A 16 6.40 7.92 11.10
N MET A 17 5.50 8.89 10.88
CA MET A 17 5.90 10.26 10.50
C MET A 17 6.57 11.00 11.66
N GLU A 18 6.11 10.75 12.89
CA GLU A 18 6.77 11.27 14.09
C GLU A 18 8.15 10.62 14.28
N LEU A 19 8.24 9.31 14.03
CA LEU A 19 9.50 8.57 14.08
C LEU A 19 10.51 9.13 13.05
N VAL A 20 10.09 9.34 11.79
CA VAL A 20 10.93 9.95 10.75
C VAL A 20 11.43 11.33 11.18
N ARG A 21 10.55 12.18 11.76
CA ARG A 21 10.95 13.49 12.27
C ARG A 21 11.95 13.40 13.41
N ARG A 22 11.80 12.40 14.31
CA ARG A 22 12.76 12.18 15.41
C ARG A 22 14.08 11.63 14.91
N ALA A 23 14.04 10.74 13.91
CA ALA A 23 15.24 10.17 13.29
C ALA A 23 16.16 11.23 12.69
N GLN A 24 15.60 12.34 12.16
CA GLN A 24 16.40 13.48 11.63
C GLN A 24 17.32 14.15 12.65
N ARG A 25 17.20 13.84 13.94
CA ARG A 25 18.09 14.38 14.98
C ARG A 25 19.44 13.66 15.07
N TYR A 26 19.57 12.52 14.40
CA TYR A 26 20.75 11.68 14.38
C TYR A 26 21.28 11.60 12.95
N GLU A 27 22.61 11.68 12.80
CA GLU A 27 23.25 11.69 11.47
C GLU A 27 23.41 10.29 10.87
N ASP A 28 23.47 9.24 11.72
CA ASP A 28 23.83 7.88 11.34
C ASP A 28 22.68 6.88 11.50
N VAL A 29 21.44 7.31 11.30
CA VAL A 29 20.25 6.46 11.42
C VAL A 29 20.19 5.42 10.31
N ILE A 30 19.95 4.18 10.70
CA ILE A 30 19.58 3.10 9.80
C ILE A 30 18.04 3.05 9.69
N HIS A 31 17.53 3.21 8.49
CA HIS A 31 16.12 3.39 8.19
C HIS A 31 15.44 2.09 7.73
N PHE A 32 14.60 1.49 8.58
CA PHE A 32 13.68 0.40 8.25
C PHE A 32 12.21 0.83 8.31
N GLU A 33 11.91 2.08 8.67
CA GLU A 33 10.54 2.58 8.81
C GLU A 33 9.95 3.10 7.49
N ILE A 34 10.80 3.46 6.50
CA ILE A 34 10.38 4.14 5.29
C ILE A 34 9.88 3.14 4.24
N GLY A 35 8.59 3.16 3.96
CA GLY A 35 7.96 2.37 2.90
C GLY A 35 8.05 3.02 1.51
N GLN A 36 9.24 3.41 1.09
CA GLN A 36 9.50 4.05 -0.20
C GLN A 36 10.66 3.36 -0.91
N PRO A 37 10.50 2.93 -2.19
CA PRO A 37 11.60 2.38 -2.96
C PRO A 37 12.73 3.41 -3.11
N ASP A 38 13.97 2.95 -2.97
CA ASP A 38 15.20 3.74 -3.16
C ASP A 38 15.76 3.62 -4.59
N LEU A 39 15.19 2.73 -5.39
CA LEU A 39 15.59 2.51 -6.77
C LEU A 39 14.98 3.58 -7.69
N PRO A 40 15.69 3.96 -8.76
CA PRO A 40 15.15 4.89 -9.76
C PRO A 40 14.03 4.25 -10.58
N PRO A 41 13.13 5.05 -11.18
CA PRO A 41 12.14 4.55 -12.13
C PRO A 41 12.83 4.07 -13.43
N PRO A 42 12.11 3.37 -14.32
CA PRO A 42 12.60 3.05 -15.65
C PRO A 42 13.23 4.25 -16.35
N PRO A 43 14.36 4.11 -17.06
CA PRO A 43 15.11 5.25 -17.63
C PRO A 43 14.27 6.15 -18.51
N GLY A 44 13.38 5.59 -19.35
CA GLY A 44 12.47 6.33 -20.23
C GLY A 44 11.54 7.30 -19.50
N VAL A 45 11.21 7.04 -18.24
CA VAL A 45 10.38 7.94 -17.40
C VAL A 45 11.03 9.31 -17.22
N ARG A 46 12.35 9.33 -16.96
CA ARG A 46 13.09 10.59 -16.78
C ARG A 46 13.21 11.36 -18.08
N GLU A 47 13.44 10.64 -19.18
CA GLU A 47 13.56 11.21 -20.51
C GLU A 47 12.24 11.83 -20.97
N ALA A 48 11.11 11.08 -20.82
CA ALA A 48 9.77 11.57 -21.15
C ALA A 48 9.34 12.75 -20.28
N LEU A 49 9.75 12.78 -18.99
CA LEU A 49 9.50 13.94 -18.12
C LEU A 49 10.22 15.18 -18.62
N ALA A 50 11.51 15.06 -19.00
CA ALA A 50 12.30 16.16 -19.54
C ALA A 50 11.70 16.68 -20.85
N GLU A 51 11.34 15.79 -21.78
CA GLU A 51 10.69 16.14 -23.04
C GLU A 51 9.36 16.86 -22.82
N ALA A 52 8.54 16.40 -21.88
CA ALA A 52 7.27 17.04 -21.54
C ALA A 52 7.45 18.48 -21.04
N VAL A 53 8.51 18.74 -20.26
CA VAL A 53 8.87 20.08 -19.81
C VAL A 53 9.35 20.93 -20.98
N GLU A 54 10.28 20.44 -21.81
CA GLU A 54 10.85 21.16 -22.94
C GLU A 54 9.81 21.48 -24.02
N SER A 55 8.87 20.56 -24.26
CA SER A 55 7.75 20.75 -25.19
C SER A 55 6.57 21.56 -24.65
N GLY A 56 6.68 22.07 -23.41
CA GLY A 56 5.67 22.96 -22.82
C GLY A 56 4.34 22.27 -22.44
N ARG A 57 4.37 21.02 -22.01
CA ARG A 57 3.18 20.25 -21.63
C ARG A 57 2.64 20.65 -20.25
N PHE A 58 2.25 21.91 -20.04
CA PHE A 58 1.79 22.44 -18.75
C PHE A 58 0.28 22.62 -18.62
N ALA A 59 -0.47 22.43 -19.71
CA ALA A 59 -1.94 22.52 -19.67
C ALA A 59 -2.57 21.35 -18.91
N TYR A 60 -3.80 21.55 -18.42
CA TYR A 60 -4.57 20.45 -17.86
C TYR A 60 -4.84 19.36 -18.91
N THR A 61 -4.84 18.11 -18.45
CA THR A 61 -5.37 16.99 -19.23
C THR A 61 -6.88 16.87 -19.01
N GLU A 62 -7.52 15.92 -19.69
CA GLU A 62 -8.86 15.48 -19.31
C GLU A 62 -8.89 15.03 -17.82
N SER A 63 -10.04 15.21 -17.18
CA SER A 63 -10.21 14.83 -15.77
C SER A 63 -10.00 13.34 -15.53
N GLN A 64 -10.35 12.52 -16.52
CA GLN A 64 -10.11 11.09 -16.48
C GLN A 64 -8.63 10.73 -16.67
N GLY A 65 -7.81 11.65 -17.16
CA GLY A 65 -6.40 11.48 -17.49
C GLY A 65 -6.15 11.20 -18.96
N LEU A 66 -4.90 11.29 -19.40
CA LEU A 66 -4.47 11.05 -20.78
C LEU A 66 -4.99 9.69 -21.29
N GLU A 67 -5.66 9.69 -22.44
CA GLU A 67 -6.15 8.47 -23.08
C GLU A 67 -5.02 7.47 -23.33
N ALA A 68 -3.90 7.94 -23.88
CA ALA A 68 -2.73 7.09 -24.10
C ALA A 68 -2.21 6.41 -22.82
N LEU A 69 -2.27 7.07 -21.66
CA LEU A 69 -1.88 6.45 -20.39
C LEU A 69 -2.90 5.40 -19.93
N ARG A 70 -4.20 5.66 -20.10
CA ARG A 70 -5.26 4.70 -19.78
C ARG A 70 -5.14 3.43 -20.66
N GLU A 71 -4.82 3.59 -21.94
CA GLU A 71 -4.53 2.48 -22.86
C GLU A 71 -3.29 1.67 -22.42
N ARG A 72 -2.22 2.35 -22.00
CA ARG A 72 -1.02 1.69 -21.45
C ARG A 72 -1.32 0.90 -20.18
N ILE A 73 -2.16 1.43 -19.29
CA ILE A 73 -2.58 0.71 -18.08
C ILE A 73 -3.44 -0.50 -18.45
N ALA A 74 -4.39 -0.38 -19.35
CA ALA A 74 -5.20 -1.52 -19.83
C ALA A 74 -4.30 -2.61 -20.46
N ALA A 75 -3.31 -2.21 -21.27
CA ALA A 75 -2.33 -3.13 -21.83
C ALA A 75 -1.47 -3.81 -20.75
N HIS A 76 -1.14 -3.11 -19.67
CA HIS A 76 -0.45 -3.68 -18.51
C HIS A 76 -1.27 -4.80 -17.84
N TYR A 77 -2.57 -4.59 -17.62
CA TYR A 77 -3.45 -5.63 -17.06
C TYR A 77 -3.58 -6.84 -17.99
N ARG A 78 -3.63 -6.61 -19.31
CA ARG A 78 -3.62 -7.69 -20.29
C ARG A 78 -2.30 -8.49 -20.24
N HIS A 79 -1.17 -7.80 -20.13
CA HIS A 79 0.15 -8.42 -20.05
C HIS A 79 0.35 -9.22 -18.77
N GLU A 80 0.04 -8.64 -17.60
CA GLU A 80 0.34 -9.24 -16.30
C GLU A 80 -0.70 -10.28 -15.84
N TYR A 81 -1.99 -10.06 -16.15
CA TYR A 81 -3.09 -10.86 -15.58
C TYR A 81 -3.96 -11.53 -16.64
N GLY A 82 -3.80 -11.22 -17.91
CA GLY A 82 -4.64 -11.75 -18.99
C GLY A 82 -6.06 -11.17 -19.01
N VAL A 83 -6.34 -10.10 -18.25
CA VAL A 83 -7.61 -9.38 -18.25
C VAL A 83 -7.49 -8.12 -19.11
N ASP A 84 -8.58 -7.72 -19.76
CA ASP A 84 -8.59 -6.60 -20.71
C ASP A 84 -9.63 -5.53 -20.31
N PRO A 85 -9.33 -4.71 -19.29
CA PRO A 85 -10.27 -3.67 -18.88
C PRO A 85 -10.39 -2.58 -19.96
N ASP A 86 -11.61 -2.11 -20.24
CA ASP A 86 -11.82 -0.97 -21.13
C ASP A 86 -11.07 0.27 -20.59
N PRO A 87 -10.19 0.93 -21.37
CA PRO A 87 -9.52 2.15 -20.97
C PRO A 87 -10.46 3.27 -20.47
N LYS A 88 -11.72 3.26 -20.91
CA LYS A 88 -12.76 4.19 -20.44
C LYS A 88 -13.16 3.97 -18.99
N ARG A 89 -12.90 2.80 -18.44
CA ARG A 89 -13.13 2.48 -17.01
C ARG A 89 -11.98 2.94 -16.11
N ILE A 90 -10.90 3.47 -16.68
CA ILE A 90 -9.69 3.87 -15.94
C ILE A 90 -9.74 5.36 -15.65
N LEU A 91 -9.57 5.73 -14.38
CA LEU A 91 -9.41 7.10 -13.90
C LEU A 91 -8.02 7.30 -13.34
N ILE A 92 -7.26 8.26 -13.87
CA ILE A 92 -5.95 8.65 -13.35
C ILE A 92 -6.10 9.61 -12.18
N THR A 93 -5.35 9.38 -11.11
CA THR A 93 -5.46 10.14 -9.86
C THR A 93 -4.11 10.71 -9.40
N PRO A 94 -4.11 11.81 -8.61
CA PRO A 94 -2.89 12.32 -7.96
C PRO A 94 -2.40 11.38 -6.85
N GLY A 95 -1.95 10.18 -7.21
CA GLY A 95 -1.59 9.08 -6.32
C GLY A 95 -2.80 8.32 -5.78
N THR A 96 -2.52 7.17 -5.15
CA THR A 96 -3.57 6.27 -4.63
C THR A 96 -4.34 6.84 -3.44
N SER A 97 -3.75 7.77 -2.67
CA SER A 97 -4.48 8.40 -1.55
C SER A 97 -5.74 9.14 -2.01
N ILE A 98 -5.69 9.81 -3.16
CA ILE A 98 -6.87 10.47 -3.74
C ILE A 98 -7.81 9.41 -4.35
N ALA A 99 -7.28 8.34 -4.93
CA ALA A 99 -8.10 7.23 -5.41
C ALA A 99 -8.95 6.62 -4.30
N PHE A 100 -8.38 6.38 -3.11
CA PHE A 100 -9.14 5.90 -1.94
C PHE A 100 -10.22 6.88 -1.51
N MET A 101 -9.93 8.18 -1.46
CA MET A 101 -10.95 9.19 -1.13
C MET A 101 -12.10 9.19 -2.14
N VAL A 102 -11.79 9.16 -3.44
CA VAL A 102 -12.80 9.07 -4.50
C VAL A 102 -13.63 7.79 -4.36
N ALA A 103 -13.00 6.64 -4.13
CA ALA A 103 -13.68 5.37 -3.97
C ALA A 103 -14.63 5.37 -2.75
N TYR A 104 -14.18 5.92 -1.63
CA TYR A 104 -15.01 6.00 -0.43
C TYR A 104 -16.18 6.98 -0.60
N GLU A 105 -15.96 8.14 -1.21
CA GLU A 105 -17.06 9.09 -1.55
C GLU A 105 -18.07 8.49 -2.53
N LEU A 106 -17.66 7.56 -3.39
CA LEU A 106 -18.55 6.86 -4.33
C LEU A 106 -19.40 5.77 -3.67
N LEU A 107 -18.87 5.11 -2.64
CA LEU A 107 -19.42 3.86 -2.12
C LEU A 107 -19.87 3.94 -0.67
N ALA A 108 -19.48 4.97 0.07
CA ALA A 108 -19.74 5.10 1.49
C ALA A 108 -20.16 6.52 1.84
N GLY A 109 -20.73 6.69 3.03
CA GLY A 109 -21.15 7.97 3.59
C GLY A 109 -21.49 7.84 5.07
N PRO A 110 -22.14 8.81 5.68
CA PRO A 110 -22.49 8.76 7.08
C PRO A 110 -23.26 7.48 7.46
N GLY A 111 -22.66 6.71 8.39
CA GLY A 111 -23.25 5.45 8.87
C GLY A 111 -22.88 4.22 8.06
N SER A 112 -22.22 4.34 6.92
CA SER A 112 -21.69 3.19 6.18
C SER A 112 -20.60 2.47 6.97
N ARG A 113 -20.53 1.15 6.85
CA ARG A 113 -19.59 0.27 7.55
C ARG A 113 -18.58 -0.32 6.58
N ILE A 114 -17.31 0.05 6.74
CA ILE A 114 -16.21 -0.37 5.86
C ILE A 114 -15.37 -1.42 6.56
N GLY A 115 -15.47 -2.68 6.10
CA GLY A 115 -14.62 -3.78 6.54
C GLY A 115 -13.19 -3.62 6.01
N MET A 116 -12.21 -3.82 6.88
CA MET A 116 -10.80 -3.84 6.54
C MET A 116 -10.08 -4.86 7.41
N SER A 117 -9.04 -5.52 6.87
CA SER A 117 -8.22 -6.43 7.66
C SER A 117 -7.53 -5.71 8.82
N ASP A 118 -7.30 -6.42 9.90
CA ASP A 118 -6.50 -5.96 11.03
C ASP A 118 -5.39 -6.99 11.29
N PRO A 119 -4.13 -6.66 10.96
CA PRO A 119 -3.57 -5.35 10.60
C PRO A 119 -3.84 -4.92 9.14
N SER A 120 -3.77 -3.59 8.89
CA SER A 120 -3.88 -2.98 7.55
C SER A 120 -3.17 -1.63 7.47
N TYR A 121 -3.15 -1.03 6.27
CA TYR A 121 -2.52 0.28 6.06
C TYR A 121 -3.21 1.38 6.88
N PRO A 122 -2.46 2.16 7.67
CA PRO A 122 -3.02 3.09 8.66
C PRO A 122 -3.96 4.18 8.12
N CYS A 123 -3.87 4.53 6.84
CA CYS A 123 -4.72 5.56 6.25
C CYS A 123 -6.17 5.11 6.05
N TYR A 124 -6.47 3.82 5.87
CA TYR A 124 -7.81 3.38 5.51
C TYR A 124 -8.86 3.84 6.54
N LYS A 125 -8.58 3.63 7.85
CA LYS A 125 -9.46 4.13 8.92
C LYS A 125 -9.65 5.65 8.90
N ASN A 126 -8.61 6.39 8.50
CA ASN A 126 -8.69 7.84 8.41
C ASN A 126 -9.52 8.27 7.19
N PHE A 127 -9.40 7.58 6.05
CA PHE A 127 -10.26 7.82 4.89
C PHE A 127 -11.73 7.52 5.21
N ALA A 128 -12.03 6.43 5.94
CA ALA A 128 -13.36 6.14 6.43
C ALA A 128 -13.89 7.28 7.31
N ALA A 129 -13.09 7.77 8.26
CA ALA A 129 -13.46 8.91 9.11
C ALA A 129 -13.67 10.20 8.31
N MET A 130 -12.96 10.41 7.21
CA MET A 130 -13.13 11.58 6.34
C MET A 130 -14.47 11.56 5.59
N THR A 131 -15.05 10.40 5.33
CA THR A 131 -16.37 10.23 4.70
C THR A 131 -17.51 9.98 5.70
N ASP A 132 -17.25 10.18 7.01
CA ASP A 132 -18.17 9.90 8.11
C ASP A 132 -18.65 8.43 8.16
N ALA A 133 -17.88 7.52 7.60
CA ALA A 133 -18.10 6.08 7.65
C ALA A 133 -17.39 5.43 8.85
N GLU A 134 -17.91 4.29 9.29
CA GLU A 134 -17.33 3.47 10.36
C GLU A 134 -16.30 2.49 9.80
N ALA A 135 -15.06 2.52 10.31
CA ALA A 135 -14.07 1.48 10.03
C ALA A 135 -14.32 0.24 10.92
N VAL A 136 -14.63 -0.89 10.30
CA VAL A 136 -14.82 -2.18 10.95
C VAL A 136 -13.56 -3.01 10.78
N PHE A 137 -12.80 -3.20 11.85
CA PHE A 137 -11.58 -3.98 11.84
C PHE A 137 -11.91 -5.47 11.96
N LEU A 138 -11.49 -6.25 10.96
CA LEU A 138 -11.68 -7.70 10.88
C LEU A 138 -10.35 -8.37 11.22
N PRO A 139 -10.23 -9.07 12.35
CA PRO A 139 -9.00 -9.72 12.77
C PRO A 139 -8.49 -10.71 11.73
N ALA A 140 -7.25 -10.54 11.29
CA ALA A 140 -6.54 -11.42 10.37
C ALA A 140 -5.14 -11.68 10.95
N GLY A 141 -5.05 -12.59 11.94
CA GLY A 141 -3.82 -12.89 12.65
C GLY A 141 -2.95 -13.94 11.95
N ALA A 142 -1.83 -14.25 12.60
CA ALA A 142 -0.86 -15.24 12.13
C ALA A 142 -1.45 -16.62 11.88
N GLU A 143 -2.40 -17.05 12.73
CA GLU A 143 -3.08 -18.34 12.63
C GLU A 143 -3.89 -18.52 11.33
N ARG A 144 -4.19 -17.41 10.64
CA ARG A 144 -4.87 -17.37 9.34
C ARG A 144 -3.95 -16.95 8.19
N GLY A 145 -2.66 -16.84 8.45
CA GLY A 145 -1.69 -16.32 7.49
C GLY A 145 -2.00 -14.87 7.06
N TYR A 146 -2.62 -14.08 7.94
CA TYR A 146 -3.02 -12.69 7.71
C TYR A 146 -4.01 -12.50 6.54
N GLN A 147 -4.81 -13.51 6.23
CA GLN A 147 -5.83 -13.44 5.18
C GLN A 147 -7.23 -13.60 5.78
N LEU A 148 -8.16 -12.73 5.38
CA LEU A 148 -9.58 -12.88 5.67
C LEU A 148 -10.19 -13.96 4.78
N SER A 149 -11.27 -14.57 5.26
CA SER A 149 -12.16 -15.46 4.54
C SER A 149 -13.59 -14.91 4.54
N ALA A 150 -14.48 -15.49 3.77
CA ALA A 150 -15.90 -15.13 3.79
C ALA A 150 -16.51 -15.24 5.19
N ALA A 151 -16.13 -16.27 5.95
CA ALA A 151 -16.61 -16.47 7.32
C ALA A 151 -16.24 -15.30 8.27
N ASP A 152 -15.15 -14.58 7.99
CA ASP A 152 -14.73 -13.42 8.80
C ASP A 152 -15.60 -12.18 8.54
N LEU A 153 -16.37 -12.17 7.46
CA LEU A 153 -17.28 -11.08 7.09
C LEU A 153 -18.70 -11.32 7.63
N GLU A 154 -19.05 -12.58 7.92
CA GLU A 154 -20.38 -12.94 8.39
C GLU A 154 -20.78 -12.18 9.66
N GLY A 155 -22.01 -11.66 9.70
CA GLY A 155 -22.56 -10.96 10.86
C GLY A 155 -22.08 -9.52 11.07
N HIS A 156 -21.18 -9.01 10.24
CA HIS A 156 -20.64 -7.65 10.40
C HIS A 156 -21.48 -6.55 9.73
N SER A 157 -22.50 -6.87 8.92
CA SER A 157 -23.35 -5.88 8.21
C SER A 157 -22.49 -4.79 7.52
N LEU A 158 -21.64 -5.22 6.61
CA LEU A 158 -20.72 -4.33 5.88
C LEU A 158 -21.41 -3.77 4.64
N ASP A 159 -21.14 -2.48 4.32
CA ASP A 159 -21.49 -1.86 3.05
C ASP A 159 -20.35 -1.96 2.03
N LEU A 160 -19.12 -2.03 2.53
CA LEU A 160 -17.90 -2.03 1.72
C LEU A 160 -16.85 -2.92 2.37
N LEU A 161 -16.17 -3.76 1.59
CA LEU A 161 -14.93 -4.43 1.96
C LEU A 161 -13.76 -3.76 1.24
N HIS A 162 -12.72 -3.38 1.99
CA HIS A 162 -11.46 -2.87 1.45
C HIS A 162 -10.32 -3.81 1.83
N LEU A 163 -9.70 -4.44 0.84
CA LEU A 163 -8.54 -5.32 0.99
C LEU A 163 -7.32 -4.79 0.27
N SER A 164 -6.13 -5.07 0.83
CA SER A 164 -4.84 -4.84 0.18
C SER A 164 -4.12 -6.16 -0.05
N SER A 165 -3.69 -6.40 -1.29
CA SER A 165 -2.89 -7.56 -1.67
C SER A 165 -1.91 -7.16 -2.78
N PRO A 166 -0.59 -7.28 -2.54
CA PRO A 166 0.11 -7.58 -1.28
C PRO A 166 -0.17 -6.58 -0.16
N ALA A 167 -0.24 -7.07 1.08
CA ALA A 167 -0.65 -6.26 2.22
C ALA A 167 0.50 -5.45 2.84
N ASN A 168 0.21 -4.24 3.29
CA ASN A 168 1.03 -3.48 4.21
C ASN A 168 0.32 -3.50 5.59
N PRO A 169 0.90 -4.13 6.66
CA PRO A 169 2.33 -4.29 6.88
C PRO A 169 2.92 -5.69 6.61
N THR A 170 2.12 -6.71 6.34
CA THR A 170 2.51 -8.11 6.44
C THR A 170 3.25 -8.66 5.21
N GLY A 171 3.10 -8.02 4.04
CA GLY A 171 3.64 -8.51 2.78
C GLY A 171 2.92 -9.76 2.22
N VAL A 172 1.83 -10.18 2.85
CA VAL A 172 1.07 -11.35 2.43
C VAL A 172 0.30 -11.06 1.14
N VAL A 173 0.27 -12.04 0.25
CA VAL A 173 -0.49 -12.03 -1.01
C VAL A 173 -1.70 -12.94 -0.85
N TYR A 174 -2.89 -12.41 -1.09
CA TYR A 174 -4.11 -13.24 -1.12
C TYR A 174 -4.04 -14.24 -2.27
N THR A 175 -4.38 -15.51 -2.00
CA THR A 175 -4.43 -16.51 -3.06
C THR A 175 -5.59 -16.20 -4.02
N PRO A 176 -5.50 -16.61 -5.31
CA PRO A 176 -6.60 -16.43 -6.26
C PRO A 176 -7.93 -17.01 -5.77
N GLU A 177 -7.87 -18.19 -5.10
CA GLU A 177 -9.04 -18.88 -4.55
C GLU A 177 -9.69 -18.08 -3.42
N ARG A 178 -8.85 -17.49 -2.54
CA ARG A 178 -9.32 -16.65 -1.44
C ARG A 178 -9.92 -15.34 -1.95
N LEU A 179 -9.30 -14.74 -2.95
CA LEU A 179 -9.82 -13.51 -3.56
C LEU A 179 -11.15 -13.77 -4.28
N ALA A 180 -11.26 -14.91 -4.99
CA ALA A 180 -12.51 -15.33 -5.62
C ALA A 180 -13.62 -15.57 -4.60
N GLU A 181 -13.33 -16.29 -3.49
CA GLU A 181 -14.26 -16.53 -2.39
C GLU A 181 -14.83 -15.22 -1.81
N LEU A 182 -13.95 -14.28 -1.47
CA LEU A 182 -14.34 -12.99 -0.91
C LEU A 182 -15.15 -12.15 -1.91
N THR A 183 -14.77 -12.17 -3.17
CA THR A 183 -15.46 -11.45 -4.25
C THR A 183 -16.88 -11.98 -4.44
N GLU A 184 -17.04 -13.32 -4.46
CA GLU A 184 -18.34 -13.96 -4.60
C GLU A 184 -19.23 -13.72 -3.37
N PHE A 185 -18.66 -13.79 -2.15
CA PHE A 185 -19.38 -13.47 -0.93
C PHE A 185 -19.89 -12.02 -0.94
N CYS A 186 -19.00 -11.06 -1.25
CA CYS A 186 -19.38 -9.65 -1.32
C CYS A 186 -20.48 -9.40 -2.36
N ARG A 187 -20.39 -10.05 -3.52
CA ARG A 187 -21.42 -9.99 -4.55
C ARG A 187 -22.76 -10.53 -4.07
N GLY A 188 -22.76 -11.67 -3.37
CA GLY A 188 -23.96 -12.32 -2.81
C GLY A 188 -24.67 -11.48 -1.76
N GLU A 189 -23.90 -10.80 -0.90
CA GLU A 189 -24.40 -9.95 0.19
C GLU A 189 -24.61 -8.47 -0.21
N GLY A 190 -24.32 -8.10 -1.45
CA GLY A 190 -24.44 -6.72 -1.92
C GLY A 190 -23.38 -5.77 -1.33
N ILE A 191 -22.26 -6.30 -0.85
CA ILE A 191 -21.14 -5.55 -0.28
C ILE A 191 -20.26 -5.06 -1.44
N ALA A 192 -19.98 -3.76 -1.51
CA ALA A 192 -19.03 -3.22 -2.47
C ALA A 192 -17.60 -3.70 -2.15
N PHE A 193 -16.74 -3.84 -3.18
CA PHE A 193 -15.39 -4.33 -2.97
C PHE A 193 -14.34 -3.39 -3.58
N ILE A 194 -13.37 -2.97 -2.76
CA ILE A 194 -12.16 -2.26 -3.19
C ILE A 194 -10.95 -3.17 -3.00
N SER A 195 -10.20 -3.40 -4.08
CA SER A 195 -8.92 -4.10 -4.11
C SER A 195 -7.80 -3.07 -4.24
N ASP A 196 -7.01 -2.90 -3.17
CA ASP A 196 -5.75 -2.14 -3.22
C ASP A 196 -4.65 -3.05 -3.74
N GLU A 197 -4.26 -2.82 -4.99
CA GLU A 197 -3.26 -3.58 -5.73
C GLU A 197 -1.94 -2.81 -5.89
N LEU A 198 -1.68 -1.81 -5.02
CA LEU A 198 -0.54 -0.90 -5.13
C LEU A 198 0.82 -1.60 -5.17
N TYR A 199 0.92 -2.79 -4.56
CA TYR A 199 2.15 -3.58 -4.53
C TYR A 199 2.19 -4.70 -5.59
N HIS A 200 1.20 -4.78 -6.49
CA HIS A 200 1.27 -5.67 -7.65
C HIS A 200 2.53 -5.37 -8.48
N GLY A 201 3.16 -6.43 -9.01
CA GLY A 201 4.51 -6.35 -9.60
C GLY A 201 5.64 -6.59 -8.59
N LEU A 202 5.47 -6.22 -7.32
CA LEU A 202 6.36 -6.60 -6.21
C LEU A 202 5.82 -7.87 -5.53
N VAL A 203 5.73 -8.95 -6.28
CA VAL A 203 5.35 -10.30 -5.84
C VAL A 203 6.44 -11.25 -6.28
N TYR A 204 6.87 -12.15 -5.39
CA TYR A 204 8.14 -12.86 -5.56
C TYR A 204 7.99 -14.34 -5.93
N ASP A 205 7.46 -15.15 -5.02
CA ASP A 205 7.46 -16.60 -5.18
C ASP A 205 6.04 -17.16 -5.43
N THR A 206 5.07 -16.27 -5.65
CA THR A 206 3.67 -16.60 -5.94
C THR A 206 3.12 -15.72 -7.05
N ARG A 207 1.85 -15.88 -7.40
CA ARG A 207 1.13 -15.04 -8.34
C ARG A 207 0.17 -14.11 -7.62
N ALA A 208 0.22 -12.83 -7.89
CA ALA A 208 -0.88 -11.93 -7.55
C ALA A 208 -2.01 -12.12 -8.57
N ALA A 209 -3.25 -12.26 -8.07
CA ALA A 209 -4.45 -12.16 -8.89
C ALA A 209 -5.04 -10.76 -8.74
N THR A 210 -5.44 -10.14 -9.84
CA THR A 210 -6.28 -8.95 -9.77
C THR A 210 -7.73 -9.34 -9.50
N VAL A 211 -8.46 -8.53 -8.75
CA VAL A 211 -9.89 -8.79 -8.52
C VAL A 211 -10.70 -8.80 -9.82
N LEU A 212 -10.19 -8.17 -10.86
CA LEU A 212 -10.83 -8.16 -12.20
C LEU A 212 -10.90 -9.55 -12.86
N GLU A 213 -10.12 -10.53 -12.38
CA GLU A 213 -10.27 -11.93 -12.81
C GLU A 213 -11.60 -12.55 -12.34
N PHE A 214 -12.24 -11.95 -11.33
CA PHE A 214 -13.41 -12.50 -10.64
C PHE A 214 -14.63 -11.58 -10.71
N SER A 215 -14.45 -10.26 -10.88
CA SER A 215 -15.55 -9.31 -10.89
C SER A 215 -15.24 -8.01 -11.64
N ASP A 216 -16.15 -7.60 -12.50
CA ASP A 216 -16.17 -6.28 -13.12
C ASP A 216 -16.81 -5.19 -12.23
N GLU A 217 -17.43 -5.58 -11.13
CA GLU A 217 -18.11 -4.70 -10.17
C GLU A 217 -17.22 -4.24 -9.00
N ALA A 218 -16.02 -4.80 -8.85
CA ALA A 218 -15.04 -4.35 -7.87
C ALA A 218 -14.28 -3.12 -8.39
N ILE A 219 -13.84 -2.26 -7.46
CA ILE A 219 -12.91 -1.16 -7.75
C ILE A 219 -11.49 -1.65 -7.51
N VAL A 220 -10.64 -1.53 -8.53
CA VAL A 220 -9.19 -1.68 -8.37
C VAL A 220 -8.56 -0.32 -8.12
N ILE A 221 -7.63 -0.25 -7.16
CA ILE A 221 -6.77 0.91 -6.95
C ILE A 221 -5.30 0.47 -7.04
N ASN A 222 -4.54 1.14 -7.89
CA ASN A 222 -3.12 0.86 -8.06
C ASN A 222 -2.38 2.16 -8.43
N GLY A 223 -1.06 2.14 -8.59
CA GLY A 223 -0.32 3.36 -8.88
C GLY A 223 1.17 3.17 -9.14
N PHE A 224 1.81 4.26 -9.49
CA PHE A 224 3.21 4.29 -9.91
C PHE A 224 4.21 4.42 -8.75
N SER A 225 3.74 4.54 -7.51
CA SER A 225 4.59 4.87 -6.36
C SER A 225 5.50 3.74 -5.89
N LYS A 226 5.17 2.45 -6.17
CA LYS A 226 5.87 1.30 -5.57
C LYS A 226 6.63 0.51 -6.62
N TYR A 227 5.96 -0.33 -7.40
CA TYR A 227 6.61 -1.16 -8.42
C TYR A 227 7.37 -0.32 -9.46
N PHE A 228 6.77 0.77 -9.90
CA PHE A 228 7.36 1.67 -10.91
C PHE A 228 8.35 2.69 -10.34
N CYS A 229 8.61 2.68 -9.03
CA CYS A 229 9.58 3.56 -8.37
C CYS A 229 9.37 5.07 -8.59
N MET A 230 8.11 5.53 -8.73
CA MET A 230 7.76 6.94 -9.02
C MET A 230 6.98 7.62 -7.86
N PRO A 231 7.35 7.46 -6.57
CA PRO A 231 6.51 7.98 -5.48
C PRO A 231 6.39 9.51 -5.50
N GLY A 232 7.43 10.22 -5.93
CA GLY A 232 7.45 11.69 -5.99
C GLY A 232 6.60 12.29 -7.11
N LEU A 233 6.28 11.53 -8.17
CA LEU A 233 5.47 12.00 -9.29
C LEU A 233 3.96 12.02 -8.99
N ARG A 234 3.53 11.46 -7.84
CA ARG A 234 2.15 11.51 -7.35
C ARG A 234 1.14 11.05 -8.39
N LEU A 235 1.28 9.84 -8.88
CA LEU A 235 0.39 9.27 -9.89
C LEU A 235 -0.13 7.89 -9.46
N GLY A 236 -1.44 7.68 -9.67
CA GLY A 236 -2.13 6.42 -9.46
C GLY A 236 -3.29 6.27 -10.44
N TRP A 237 -4.00 5.18 -10.34
CA TRP A 237 -5.20 4.93 -11.13
C TRP A 237 -6.23 4.11 -10.37
N MET A 238 -7.47 4.21 -10.85
CA MET A 238 -8.58 3.35 -10.48
C MET A 238 -9.09 2.64 -11.72
N ILE A 239 -9.52 1.39 -11.59
CA ILE A 239 -10.34 0.72 -12.60
C ILE A 239 -11.71 0.51 -11.97
N LEU A 240 -12.72 1.09 -12.61
CA LEU A 240 -14.06 1.27 -12.04
C LEU A 240 -15.08 0.36 -12.72
N PRO A 241 -16.12 -0.08 -12.01
CA PRO A 241 -17.36 -0.51 -12.65
C PRO A 241 -17.90 0.58 -13.59
N GLU A 242 -18.44 0.19 -14.74
CA GLU A 242 -18.89 1.15 -15.76
C GLU A 242 -19.86 2.23 -15.20
N ARG A 243 -20.79 1.80 -14.32
CA ARG A 243 -21.77 2.70 -13.66
C ARG A 243 -21.12 3.78 -12.77
N LEU A 244 -19.89 3.57 -12.31
CA LEU A 244 -19.17 4.50 -11.42
C LEU A 244 -18.20 5.42 -12.17
N VAL A 245 -17.94 5.20 -13.45
CA VAL A 245 -16.98 6.03 -14.23
C VAL A 245 -17.40 7.49 -14.24
N ARG A 246 -18.64 7.79 -14.62
CA ARG A 246 -19.11 9.18 -14.70
C ARG A 246 -19.20 9.86 -13.33
N PRO A 247 -19.74 9.23 -12.26
CA PRO A 247 -19.65 9.78 -10.89
C PRO A 247 -18.23 10.07 -10.44
N ALA A 248 -17.28 9.15 -10.66
CA ALA A 248 -15.87 9.33 -10.32
C ALA A 248 -15.23 10.50 -11.06
N GLU A 249 -15.53 10.65 -12.35
CA GLU A 249 -15.05 11.78 -13.15
C GLU A 249 -15.57 13.12 -12.60
N ILE A 250 -16.84 13.18 -12.20
CA ILE A 250 -17.41 14.39 -11.56
C ILE A 250 -16.69 14.72 -10.26
N LEU A 251 -16.40 13.73 -9.42
CA LEU A 251 -15.60 13.95 -8.20
C LEU A 251 -14.19 14.45 -8.55
N ALA A 252 -13.53 13.84 -9.53
CA ALA A 252 -12.22 14.26 -10.00
C ALA A 252 -12.20 15.73 -10.46
N GLN A 253 -13.18 16.14 -11.26
CA GLN A 253 -13.34 17.51 -11.75
C GLN A 253 -13.43 18.52 -10.60
N ASN A 254 -14.06 18.17 -9.48
CA ASN A 254 -14.28 19.06 -8.36
C ASN A 254 -13.15 19.00 -7.31
N LEU A 255 -12.47 17.84 -7.17
CA LEU A 255 -11.43 17.68 -6.17
C LEU A 255 -10.05 18.16 -6.65
N TYR A 256 -9.69 17.86 -7.90
CA TYR A 256 -8.32 18.11 -8.39
C TYR A 256 -8.24 18.48 -9.89
N ILE A 257 -9.37 18.61 -10.59
CA ILE A 257 -9.50 18.96 -12.03
C ILE A 257 -8.90 17.85 -12.91
N SER A 258 -7.59 17.61 -12.83
CA SER A 258 -6.87 16.52 -13.50
C SER A 258 -5.63 16.11 -12.71
N ALA A 259 -5.16 14.89 -12.88
CA ALA A 259 -3.89 14.44 -12.30
C ALA A 259 -2.70 15.22 -12.90
N PRO A 260 -1.53 15.27 -12.22
CA PRO A 260 -0.38 16.05 -12.68
C PRO A 260 0.05 15.71 -14.12
N THR A 261 -0.05 16.66 -15.02
CA THR A 261 0.14 16.47 -16.47
C THR A 261 1.52 15.93 -16.81
N LEU A 262 2.59 16.54 -16.27
CA LEU A 262 3.96 16.10 -16.52
C LEU A 262 4.21 14.66 -16.05
N SER A 263 3.61 14.29 -14.91
CA SER A 263 3.70 12.93 -14.39
C SER A 263 3.00 11.91 -15.30
N GLN A 264 1.89 12.29 -15.92
CA GLN A 264 1.18 11.42 -16.85
C GLN A 264 2.00 11.15 -18.12
N TYR A 265 2.64 12.18 -18.68
CA TYR A 265 3.54 12.01 -19.84
C TYR A 265 4.74 11.13 -19.47
N ALA A 266 5.36 11.37 -18.31
CA ALA A 266 6.45 10.54 -17.81
C ALA A 266 6.06 9.07 -17.65
N ALA A 267 4.84 8.80 -17.16
CA ALA A 267 4.34 7.46 -16.91
C ALA A 267 4.04 6.64 -18.19
N LEU A 268 3.96 7.27 -19.35
CA LEU A 268 3.85 6.52 -20.62
C LEU A 268 5.04 5.58 -20.84
N GLU A 269 6.22 5.92 -20.31
CA GLU A 269 7.46 5.14 -20.42
C GLU A 269 7.77 4.32 -19.15
N ALA A 270 6.79 4.14 -18.25
CA ALA A 270 6.99 3.39 -17.02
C ALA A 270 6.94 1.86 -17.21
N PHE A 271 6.40 1.37 -18.32
CA PHE A 271 6.10 -0.05 -18.55
C PHE A 271 7.25 -0.80 -19.24
N ASP A 272 8.49 -0.54 -18.83
CA ASP A 272 9.67 -1.31 -19.23
C ASP A 272 9.77 -2.58 -18.36
N TYR A 273 9.19 -3.66 -18.84
CA TYR A 273 9.07 -4.90 -18.07
C TYR A 273 10.43 -5.58 -17.80
N GLU A 274 11.43 -5.39 -18.65
CA GLU A 274 12.78 -5.90 -18.40
C GLU A 274 13.41 -5.20 -17.20
N TYR A 275 13.34 -3.88 -17.15
CA TYR A 275 13.81 -3.08 -16.03
C TYR A 275 13.00 -3.36 -14.76
N LEU A 276 11.68 -3.43 -14.87
CA LEU A 276 10.78 -3.72 -13.74
C LEU A 276 11.02 -5.12 -13.15
N ALA A 277 11.39 -6.11 -13.96
CA ALA A 277 11.81 -7.42 -13.47
C ALA A 277 13.09 -7.33 -12.61
N GLN A 278 14.06 -6.47 -12.98
CA GLN A 278 15.26 -6.23 -12.17
C GLN A 278 14.92 -5.55 -10.83
N ILE A 279 13.97 -4.61 -10.83
CA ILE A 279 13.43 -3.99 -9.59
C ILE A 279 12.86 -5.07 -8.67
N ARG A 280 11.97 -5.93 -9.18
CA ARG A 280 11.37 -7.02 -8.42
C ARG A 280 12.41 -7.99 -7.88
N ASP A 281 13.39 -8.38 -8.69
CA ASP A 281 14.45 -9.29 -8.27
C ASP A 281 15.35 -8.68 -7.20
N THR A 282 15.63 -7.38 -7.27
CA THR A 282 16.36 -6.66 -6.22
C THR A 282 15.61 -6.70 -4.89
N PHE A 283 14.31 -6.41 -4.89
CA PHE A 283 13.52 -6.48 -3.66
C PHE A 283 13.36 -7.92 -3.14
N ARG A 284 13.27 -8.92 -4.02
CA ARG A 284 13.28 -10.33 -3.62
C ARG A 284 14.57 -10.72 -2.90
N GLN A 285 15.74 -10.32 -3.41
CA GLN A 285 17.02 -10.56 -2.78
C GLN A 285 17.13 -9.88 -1.41
N ARG A 286 16.68 -8.63 -1.30
CA ARG A 286 16.62 -7.88 -0.04
C ARG A 286 15.69 -8.54 0.98
N ARG A 287 14.50 -9.01 0.54
CA ARG A 287 13.57 -9.77 1.36
C ARG A 287 14.21 -11.03 1.92
N ASP A 288 14.80 -11.85 1.04
CA ASP A 288 15.39 -13.14 1.43
C ASP A 288 16.52 -12.96 2.43
N TRP A 289 17.37 -11.98 2.18
CA TRP A 289 18.48 -11.65 3.07
C TRP A 289 17.96 -11.15 4.45
N LEU A 290 17.09 -10.16 4.46
CA LEU A 290 16.60 -9.58 5.73
C LEU A 290 15.73 -10.57 6.51
N TYR A 291 14.92 -11.39 5.82
CA TYR A 291 14.13 -12.45 6.44
C TYR A 291 15.01 -13.45 7.18
N GLN A 292 16.11 -13.88 6.57
CA GLN A 292 17.08 -14.78 7.19
C GLN A 292 17.75 -14.13 8.42
N GLU A 293 18.21 -12.89 8.29
CA GLU A 293 18.92 -12.18 9.35
C GLU A 293 18.04 -11.87 10.56
N LEU A 294 16.80 -11.42 10.33
CA LEU A 294 15.87 -11.08 11.41
C LEU A 294 15.20 -12.31 12.03
N GLY A 295 15.09 -13.43 11.31
CA GLY A 295 14.51 -14.69 11.83
C GLY A 295 15.26 -15.26 13.05
N GLY A 296 16.53 -14.90 13.21
CA GLY A 296 17.31 -15.21 14.44
C GLY A 296 16.96 -14.33 15.64
N LEU A 297 16.40 -13.14 15.40
CA LEU A 297 16.06 -12.15 16.43
C LEU A 297 14.56 -12.17 16.76
N PHE A 298 13.67 -12.36 15.80
CA PHE A 298 12.23 -12.22 15.92
C PHE A 298 11.49 -13.43 15.37
N SER A 299 10.26 -13.64 15.82
CA SER A 299 9.32 -14.47 15.08
C SER A 299 8.78 -13.69 13.88
N ILE A 300 8.79 -14.32 12.70
CA ILE A 300 8.18 -13.78 11.49
C ILE A 300 7.10 -14.78 11.09
N ASP A 301 5.87 -14.51 11.51
CA ASP A 301 4.78 -15.49 11.48
C ASP A 301 4.31 -15.83 10.07
N ALA A 302 4.52 -14.91 9.11
CA ALA A 302 4.29 -15.15 7.70
C ALA A 302 5.46 -14.62 6.88
N ARG A 303 6.02 -15.48 5.99
CA ARG A 303 6.98 -15.03 5.01
C ARG A 303 6.27 -14.10 4.03
N PRO A 304 6.76 -12.87 3.80
CA PRO A 304 6.12 -11.97 2.85
C PRO A 304 6.39 -12.43 1.41
N ASP A 305 5.32 -12.70 0.67
CA ASP A 305 5.39 -13.06 -0.75
C ASP A 305 5.29 -11.82 -1.65
N GLY A 306 5.08 -10.64 -1.08
CA GLY A 306 5.00 -9.39 -1.83
C GLY A 306 5.29 -8.14 -1.00
N ALA A 307 5.13 -6.98 -1.61
CA ALA A 307 5.51 -5.67 -1.09
C ALA A 307 7.01 -5.59 -0.74
N PHE A 308 7.39 -4.84 0.28
CA PHE A 308 8.77 -4.75 0.76
C PHE A 308 8.84 -4.59 2.30
N TYR A 309 8.04 -5.40 3.02
CA TYR A 309 7.93 -5.36 4.48
C TYR A 309 8.12 -6.74 5.11
N LEU A 310 8.73 -6.75 6.29
CA LEU A 310 8.68 -7.86 7.25
C LEU A 310 7.87 -7.42 8.46
N TRP A 311 6.96 -8.29 8.89
CA TRP A 311 6.13 -8.13 10.08
C TRP A 311 6.66 -9.05 11.16
N CYS A 312 7.30 -8.46 12.19
CA CYS A 312 8.09 -9.19 13.16
C CYS A 312 7.43 -9.12 14.55
N ASP A 313 7.13 -10.28 15.15
CA ASP A 313 6.72 -10.38 16.55
C ASP A 313 7.94 -10.21 17.46
N VAL A 314 7.84 -9.23 18.34
CA VAL A 314 8.85 -8.87 19.34
C VAL A 314 8.39 -9.12 20.78
N SER A 315 7.23 -9.73 20.99
CA SER A 315 6.59 -9.94 22.29
C SER A 315 7.47 -10.69 23.27
N ARG A 316 8.34 -11.59 22.80
CA ARG A 316 9.29 -12.35 23.62
C ARG A 316 10.26 -11.48 24.44
N TYR A 317 10.45 -10.21 24.08
CA TYR A 317 11.33 -9.29 24.79
C TYR A 317 10.64 -8.55 25.94
N GLY A 318 9.32 -8.76 26.16
CA GLY A 318 8.59 -8.19 27.28
C GLY A 318 8.40 -6.67 27.21
N LEU A 319 8.66 -6.06 26.05
CA LEU A 319 8.42 -4.64 25.76
C LEU A 319 7.32 -4.50 24.71
N ASP A 320 6.50 -3.46 24.83
CA ASP A 320 5.60 -3.09 23.74
C ASP A 320 6.40 -2.49 22.56
N ALA A 321 5.83 -2.62 21.36
CA ALA A 321 6.49 -2.22 20.13
C ALA A 321 6.83 -0.73 20.05
N VAL A 322 6.06 0.14 20.73
CA VAL A 322 6.32 1.60 20.75
C VAL A 322 7.56 1.89 21.59
N THR A 323 7.61 1.34 22.80
CA THR A 323 8.76 1.47 23.71
C THR A 323 10.00 0.90 23.04
N LEU A 324 9.90 -0.28 22.41
CA LEU A 324 11.04 -0.91 21.75
C LEU A 324 11.52 -0.07 20.56
N SER A 325 10.61 0.39 19.68
CA SER A 325 10.95 1.26 18.55
C SER A 325 11.67 2.55 18.99
N GLN A 326 11.21 3.16 20.09
CA GLN A 326 11.84 4.36 20.64
C GLN A 326 13.25 4.08 21.14
N ARG A 327 13.44 2.99 21.91
CA ARG A 327 14.75 2.58 22.42
C ARG A 327 15.73 2.24 21.29
N LEU A 328 15.27 1.55 20.25
CA LEU A 328 16.09 1.23 19.08
C LEU A 328 16.59 2.50 18.38
N LEU A 329 15.72 3.51 18.24
CA LEU A 329 16.14 4.79 17.66
C LEU A 329 17.12 5.53 18.57
N GLU A 330 16.85 5.62 19.87
CA GLU A 330 17.64 6.44 20.81
C GLU A 330 18.97 5.81 21.23
N GLU A 331 19.02 4.47 21.35
CA GLU A 331 20.19 3.78 21.89
C GLU A 331 21.14 3.23 20.80
N VAL A 332 20.58 2.88 19.62
CA VAL A 332 21.37 2.26 18.54
C VAL A 332 21.12 2.87 17.16
N HIS A 333 20.37 3.97 17.08
CA HIS A 333 20.05 4.71 15.87
C HIS A 333 19.46 3.83 14.75
N VAL A 334 18.53 2.95 15.12
CA VAL A 334 17.76 2.14 14.19
C VAL A 334 16.29 2.56 14.25
N ALA A 335 15.78 3.10 13.13
CA ALA A 335 14.38 3.50 13.02
C ALA A 335 13.55 2.34 12.44
N VAL A 336 12.49 1.95 13.16
CA VAL A 336 11.58 0.85 12.77
C VAL A 336 10.15 1.17 13.19
N THR A 337 9.15 0.86 12.35
CA THR A 337 7.75 1.26 12.60
C THR A 337 7.08 0.34 13.63
N PRO A 338 6.51 0.89 14.73
CA PRO A 338 5.74 0.10 15.69
C PRO A 338 4.40 -0.35 15.11
N GLY A 339 3.98 -1.56 15.47
CA GLY A 339 2.81 -2.21 14.90
C GLY A 339 1.48 -1.52 15.18
N ILE A 340 1.36 -0.75 16.24
CA ILE A 340 0.11 -0.06 16.64
C ILE A 340 -0.44 0.90 15.58
N ASP A 341 0.38 1.33 14.62
CA ASP A 341 -0.10 2.15 13.49
C ASP A 341 -1.07 1.36 12.60
N PHE A 342 -0.85 0.04 12.47
CA PHE A 342 -1.49 -0.81 11.47
C PHE A 342 -2.79 -1.45 11.92
N GLY A 343 -3.14 -1.38 13.21
CA GLY A 343 -4.36 -2.00 13.71
C GLY A 343 -4.43 -2.09 15.21
N ARG A 344 -5.28 -3.01 15.68
CA ARG A 344 -5.56 -3.25 17.10
C ARG A 344 -5.31 -4.70 17.51
N HIS A 345 -5.50 -5.65 16.57
CA HIS A 345 -5.38 -7.07 16.82
C HIS A 345 -3.90 -7.46 16.83
N GLU A 346 -3.38 -7.82 18.02
CA GLU A 346 -1.99 -8.27 18.27
C GLU A 346 -0.87 -7.34 17.80
N THR A 347 -1.20 -6.13 17.30
CA THR A 347 -0.22 -5.21 16.71
C THR A 347 0.74 -4.57 17.70
N ALA A 348 0.38 -4.53 19.01
CA ALA A 348 1.23 -3.95 20.05
C ALA A 348 2.54 -4.73 20.28
N GLY A 349 2.57 -6.01 19.91
CA GLY A 349 3.75 -6.88 19.98
C GLY A 349 4.57 -6.95 18.69
N HIS A 350 4.27 -6.13 17.68
CA HIS A 350 4.91 -6.25 16.37
C HIS A 350 5.66 -4.99 15.95
N LEU A 351 6.72 -5.20 15.16
CA LEU A 351 7.44 -4.15 14.42
C LEU A 351 7.39 -4.45 12.92
N ARG A 352 7.21 -3.39 12.09
CA ARG A 352 7.33 -3.50 10.64
C ARG A 352 8.70 -3.01 10.19
N PHE A 353 9.48 -3.87 9.54
CA PHE A 353 10.74 -3.54 8.87
C PHE A 353 10.51 -3.41 7.37
N ALA A 354 10.94 -2.29 6.77
CA ALA A 354 10.94 -2.11 5.32
C ALA A 354 12.33 -2.44 4.76
N TYR A 355 12.40 -3.30 3.71
CA TYR A 355 13.65 -3.63 3.04
C TYR A 355 13.85 -2.79 1.77
N THR A 356 13.67 -1.47 1.93
CA THR A 356 13.73 -0.48 0.84
C THR A 356 15.11 0.16 0.67
N ARG A 357 16.12 -0.34 1.36
CA ARG A 357 17.53 0.10 1.25
C ARG A 357 18.41 -1.04 0.75
N ASP A 358 19.62 -0.71 0.30
CA ASP A 358 20.61 -1.72 -0.06
C ASP A 358 20.99 -2.63 1.12
N ILE A 359 21.57 -3.79 0.79
CA ILE A 359 21.90 -4.82 1.78
C ILE A 359 22.98 -4.32 2.73
N ASP A 360 23.94 -3.52 2.30
CA ASP A 360 25.02 -3.03 3.15
C ASP A 360 24.48 -2.10 4.25
N HIS A 361 23.56 -1.19 3.89
CA HIS A 361 22.85 -0.33 4.83
C HIS A 361 22.03 -1.15 5.84
N MET A 362 21.28 -2.15 5.34
CA MET A 362 20.47 -3.01 6.20
C MET A 362 21.35 -3.90 7.12
N ALA A 363 22.52 -4.35 6.65
CA ALA A 363 23.45 -5.18 7.41
C ALA A 363 23.99 -4.43 8.64
N GLU A 364 24.38 -3.18 8.48
CA GLU A 364 24.75 -2.33 9.62
C GLU A 364 23.62 -2.24 10.66
N GLY A 365 22.38 -2.05 10.18
CA GLY A 365 21.20 -2.01 11.05
C GLY A 365 21.00 -3.33 11.82
N VAL A 366 21.12 -4.46 11.14
CA VAL A 366 20.99 -5.79 11.74
C VAL A 366 22.08 -6.01 12.81
N GLU A 367 23.31 -5.62 12.56
CA GLU A 367 24.38 -5.75 13.55
C GLU A 367 24.13 -4.86 14.79
N ARG A 368 23.59 -3.64 14.60
CA ARG A 368 23.16 -2.79 15.71
C ARG A 368 22.02 -3.43 16.51
N LEU A 369 21.05 -4.04 15.86
CA LEU A 369 19.98 -4.79 16.51
C LEU A 369 20.52 -5.98 17.30
N LYS A 370 21.38 -6.83 16.71
CA LYS A 370 22.00 -7.98 17.38
C LYS A 370 22.75 -7.55 18.64
N ARG A 371 23.52 -6.45 18.57
CA ARG A 371 24.22 -5.88 19.72
C ARG A 371 23.25 -5.41 20.80
N PHE A 372 22.20 -4.67 20.42
CA PHE A 372 21.18 -4.17 21.35
C PHE A 372 20.51 -5.32 22.12
N PHE A 373 20.02 -6.34 21.43
CA PHE A 373 19.32 -7.48 22.04
C PHE A 373 20.24 -8.37 22.90
N ARG A 374 21.52 -8.42 22.61
CA ARG A 374 22.49 -9.16 23.41
C ARG A 374 22.92 -8.41 24.70
N GLU A 375 23.01 -7.08 24.66
CA GLU A 375 23.63 -6.29 25.73
C GLU A 375 22.61 -5.52 26.58
N ARG A 376 21.41 -5.32 26.13
CA ARG A 376 20.41 -4.42 26.71
C ARG A 376 19.09 -5.09 27.08
N LEU A 377 18.81 -6.28 26.60
CA LEU A 377 17.66 -7.13 26.89
C LEU A 377 18.06 -8.56 27.17
#